data_743dc1be2ec5d499cab431f91ea170cc
#
_entry.id   743dc1be2ec5d499cab431f91ea170cc
#
_cell.length_a   1.000
_cell.length_b   1.000
_cell.length_c   1.000
_cell.angle_alpha   90.00
_cell.angle_beta   90.00
_cell.angle_gamma   90.00
#
_symmetry.space_group_name_H-M   'P 1'
#
loop_
_entity.id
_entity.type
_entity.pdbx_description
1 polymer ?
#
loop_
_entity_poly.entity_id
_entity_poly.type
_entity_poly.pdbx_seq_one_letter_code
_entity_poly.pdbx_strand_id
1 'polypeptide(L)'
;IRRQRQMCIRDRSMCIPKEQHARCIFEYIYFARPDAYIDGVSVYESRLIAGRSLAKHHPVNADLVVGVPESGNVAAMGYAMESGIPYGMAFVKNSYVGRTFIKPKQSSRESSVRIKLNVLTEAVKGKRVIMIDDSIVRGTTSDRIVGMLREAGAKEVHVRISSPPFLHPCYFGTDIPSEDQLIAHNRSVDEICKIIGADSLAYLDEE
;
A
#
# COMPACT_ATOMS: atom_id res chain seq x y z
N ILE A 1 12.54 30.97 13.08
CA ILE A 1 13.21 30.83 11.77
C ILE A 1 14.70 30.55 11.91
N ARG A 2 15.45 31.27 12.79
CA ARG A 2 16.88 31.00 13.03
C ARG A 2 17.14 29.63 13.69
N ARG A 3 16.30 29.14 14.59
CA ARG A 3 16.45 27.81 15.22
C ARG A 3 16.28 26.66 14.23
N GLN A 4 15.32 26.74 13.30
CA GLN A 4 15.13 25.72 12.27
C GLN A 4 16.32 25.64 11.30
N ARG A 5 16.90 26.78 10.91
CA ARG A 5 18.12 26.79 10.07
C ARG A 5 19.32 26.19 10.80
N GLN A 6 19.46 26.38 12.11
CA GLN A 6 20.54 25.77 12.89
C GLN A 6 20.38 24.26 13.06
N MET A 7 19.16 23.74 13.14
CA MET A 7 18.91 22.29 13.14
C MET A 7 19.28 21.64 11.80
N CYS A 8 19.00 22.29 10.66
CA CYS A 8 19.36 21.79 9.35
C CYS A 8 20.88 21.90 9.03
N ILE A 9 21.61 22.77 9.69
CA ILE A 9 23.05 23.02 9.40
C ILE A 9 23.98 22.24 10.34
N ARG A 10 23.48 21.72 11.44
CA ARG A 10 24.26 20.93 12.43
C ARG A 10 23.80 19.49 12.46
N ASP A 11 23.90 18.80 11.35
CA ASP A 11 23.87 17.36 11.35
C ASP A 11 25.14 16.84 12.06
N ARG A 12 24.97 16.48 13.32
CA ARG A 12 25.98 15.71 14.03
C ARG A 12 25.56 14.26 13.93
N SER A 13 26.22 13.49 13.09
CA SER A 13 26.14 12.04 13.17
C SER A 13 26.72 11.62 14.54
N MET A 14 25.83 11.27 15.46
CA MET A 14 26.19 10.67 16.74
C MET A 14 26.29 9.13 16.59
N CYS A 15 26.09 8.61 15.39
CA CYS A 15 26.17 7.20 15.09
C CYS A 15 27.57 6.83 14.65
N ILE A 16 28.08 5.71 15.16
CA ILE A 16 29.31 5.09 14.68
C ILE A 16 29.04 4.64 13.23
N PRO A 17 29.90 5.01 12.25
CA PRO A 17 29.76 4.52 10.89
C PRO A 17 29.73 2.98 10.92
N LYS A 18 28.64 2.39 10.40
CA LYS A 18 28.55 0.94 10.22
C LYS A 18 28.90 0.60 8.78
N GLU A 19 29.64 -0.46 8.57
CA GLU A 19 29.95 -0.98 7.24
C GLU A 19 28.72 -1.50 6.50
N GLN A 20 27.67 -1.92 7.24
CA GLN A 20 26.39 -2.37 6.69
C GLN A 20 25.27 -1.41 7.09
N HIS A 21 24.55 -0.92 6.09
CA HIS A 21 23.35 -0.12 6.26
C HIS A 21 22.11 -1.00 6.27
N ALA A 22 21.40 -1.06 7.41
CA ALA A 22 20.07 -1.66 7.49
C ALA A 22 19.03 -0.62 7.08
N ARG A 23 18.41 -0.80 5.93
CA ARG A 23 17.39 0.10 5.38
C ARG A 23 16.00 -0.48 5.63
N CYS A 24 15.06 0.38 6.01
CA CYS A 24 13.68 -0.02 6.13
C CYS A 24 13.00 0.08 4.74
N ILE A 25 12.48 -1.04 4.25
CA ILE A 25 11.76 -1.09 2.96
C ILE A 25 10.52 -0.18 2.97
N PHE A 26 9.88 0.02 4.12
CA PHE A 26 8.71 0.89 4.26
C PHE A 26 8.98 2.36 3.95
N GLU A 27 10.23 2.82 4.05
CA GLU A 27 10.61 4.16 3.57
C GLU A 27 10.33 4.29 2.08
N TYR A 28 10.65 3.28 1.27
CA TYR A 28 10.40 3.28 -0.17
C TYR A 28 8.94 3.03 -0.53
N ILE A 29 8.28 2.13 0.18
CA ILE A 29 6.93 1.65 -0.16
C ILE A 29 5.87 2.66 0.28
N TYR A 30 6.00 3.23 1.49
CA TYR A 30 4.92 4.00 2.11
C TYR A 30 5.31 5.38 2.61
N PHE A 31 6.38 5.52 3.45
CA PHE A 31 6.64 6.76 4.18
C PHE A 31 7.15 7.88 3.28
N ALA A 32 8.10 7.61 2.41
CA ALA A 32 8.68 8.64 1.57
C ALA A 32 7.72 9.09 0.47
N ARG A 33 7.83 10.34 0.10
CA ARG A 33 7.09 10.89 -1.05
C ARG A 33 7.65 10.32 -2.35
N PRO A 34 6.84 10.14 -3.39
CA PRO A 34 7.32 9.61 -4.67
C PRO A 34 8.45 10.43 -5.30
N ASP A 35 8.50 11.74 -5.05
CA ASP A 35 9.53 12.66 -5.55
C ASP A 35 10.83 12.64 -4.72
N ALA A 36 10.90 11.81 -3.67
CA ALA A 36 12.08 11.72 -2.82
C ALA A 36 13.16 10.79 -3.39
N TYR A 37 14.40 11.04 -2.97
CA TYR A 37 15.54 10.17 -3.16
C TYR A 37 16.06 9.73 -1.80
N ILE A 38 16.29 8.43 -1.62
CA ILE A 38 16.88 7.85 -0.40
C ILE A 38 18.17 7.15 -0.82
N ASP A 39 19.31 7.59 -0.31
CA ASP A 39 20.64 7.07 -0.64
C ASP A 39 20.91 6.97 -2.16
N GLY A 40 20.46 7.97 -2.90
CA GLY A 40 20.62 8.03 -4.36
C GLY A 40 19.61 7.21 -5.17
N VAL A 41 18.68 6.51 -4.52
CA VAL A 41 17.64 5.72 -5.18
C VAL A 41 16.32 6.50 -5.20
N SER A 42 15.71 6.60 -6.37
CA SER A 42 14.40 7.24 -6.53
C SER A 42 13.30 6.37 -5.94
N VAL A 43 12.49 6.94 -5.07
CA VAL A 43 11.30 6.27 -4.49
C VAL A 43 10.27 5.95 -5.58
N TYR A 44 10.09 6.85 -6.55
CA TYR A 44 9.20 6.63 -7.68
C TYR A 44 9.62 5.42 -8.52
N GLU A 45 10.89 5.33 -8.91
CA GLU A 45 11.42 4.20 -9.67
C GLU A 45 11.33 2.88 -8.89
N SER A 46 11.63 2.89 -7.59
CA SER A 46 11.51 1.71 -6.75
C SER A 46 10.08 1.15 -6.74
N ARG A 47 9.07 2.03 -6.64
CA ARG A 47 7.65 1.61 -6.69
C ARG A 47 7.23 1.12 -8.08
N LEU A 48 7.72 1.74 -9.15
CA LEU A 48 7.47 1.25 -10.52
C LEU A 48 8.05 -0.15 -10.71
N ILE A 49 9.29 -0.37 -10.27
CA ILE A 49 9.95 -1.68 -10.36
C ILE A 49 9.18 -2.73 -9.56
N ALA A 50 8.75 -2.43 -8.34
CA ALA A 50 7.92 -3.32 -7.52
C ALA A 50 6.62 -3.72 -8.25
N GLY A 51 5.94 -2.77 -8.89
CA GLY A 51 4.75 -3.05 -9.69
C GLY A 51 5.02 -3.93 -10.89
N ARG A 52 6.12 -3.70 -11.62
CA ARG A 52 6.53 -4.56 -12.75
C ARG A 52 6.89 -5.98 -12.29
N SER A 53 7.60 -6.10 -11.16
CA SER A 53 7.93 -7.41 -10.57
C SER A 53 6.66 -8.19 -10.23
N LEU A 54 5.68 -7.55 -9.58
CA LEU A 54 4.38 -8.17 -9.29
C LEU A 54 3.66 -8.66 -10.56
N ALA A 55 3.71 -7.90 -11.65
CA ALA A 55 3.09 -8.33 -12.91
C ALA A 55 3.78 -9.54 -13.54
N LYS A 56 5.11 -9.64 -13.42
CA LYS A 56 5.90 -10.76 -13.94
C LYS A 56 5.67 -12.05 -13.16
N HIS A 57 5.72 -11.98 -11.82
CA HIS A 57 5.68 -13.16 -10.97
C HIS A 57 4.25 -13.59 -10.61
N HIS A 58 3.30 -12.64 -10.57
CA HIS A 58 1.91 -12.88 -10.19
C HIS A 58 0.93 -12.32 -11.24
N PRO A 59 1.03 -12.75 -12.51
CA PRO A 59 0.11 -12.30 -13.55
C PRO A 59 -1.31 -12.78 -13.27
N VAL A 60 -2.29 -12.00 -13.69
CA VAL A 60 -3.70 -12.39 -13.66
C VAL A 60 -4.44 -11.78 -14.85
N ASN A 61 -5.44 -12.50 -15.35
CA ASN A 61 -6.26 -12.00 -16.45
C ASN A 61 -7.35 -11.07 -15.92
N ALA A 62 -7.22 -9.79 -16.22
CA ALA A 62 -8.12 -8.75 -15.75
C ALA A 62 -8.31 -7.64 -16.80
N ASP A 63 -9.27 -6.76 -16.54
CA ASP A 63 -9.68 -5.72 -17.49
C ASP A 63 -9.14 -4.34 -17.08
N LEU A 64 -8.71 -4.16 -15.82
CA LEU A 64 -8.29 -2.88 -15.28
C LEU A 64 -7.32 -3.05 -14.12
N VAL A 65 -6.24 -2.27 -14.12
CA VAL A 65 -5.33 -2.11 -12.98
C VAL A 65 -5.64 -0.79 -12.27
N VAL A 66 -5.78 -0.83 -10.95
CA VAL A 66 -6.07 0.35 -10.12
C VAL A 66 -5.14 0.39 -8.91
N GLY A 67 -4.73 1.57 -8.49
CA GLY A 67 -3.95 1.76 -7.27
C GLY A 67 -4.83 2.28 -6.13
N VAL A 68 -4.56 1.80 -4.91
CA VAL A 68 -5.13 2.40 -3.70
C VAL A 68 -4.39 3.72 -3.43
N PRO A 69 -5.07 4.86 -3.45
CA PRO A 69 -4.40 6.15 -3.31
C PRO A 69 -3.91 6.40 -1.86
N GLU A 70 -2.72 6.98 -1.74
CA GLU A 70 -1.84 7.46 -2.82
C GLU A 70 -0.65 6.51 -3.04
N SER A 71 -0.29 5.68 -2.08
CA SER A 71 0.90 4.82 -2.05
C SER A 71 0.89 3.74 -3.14
N GLY A 72 -0.26 3.12 -3.41
CA GLY A 72 -0.40 2.07 -4.41
C GLY A 72 -0.39 2.55 -5.88
N ASN A 73 -0.57 3.84 -6.14
CA ASN A 73 -0.74 4.35 -7.50
C ASN A 73 0.49 4.09 -8.40
N VAL A 74 1.70 4.36 -7.90
CA VAL A 74 2.92 4.22 -8.71
C VAL A 74 3.22 2.75 -9.01
N ALA A 75 3.04 1.86 -8.03
CA ALA A 75 3.18 0.41 -8.25
C ALA A 75 2.12 -0.11 -9.23
N ALA A 76 0.87 0.41 -9.17
CA ALA A 76 -0.17 0.07 -10.13
C ALA A 76 0.17 0.49 -11.57
N MET A 77 0.79 1.66 -11.75
CA MET A 77 1.33 2.09 -13.05
C MET A 77 2.41 1.11 -13.54
N GLY A 78 3.33 0.70 -12.67
CA GLY A 78 4.36 -0.29 -12.99
C GLY A 78 3.77 -1.64 -13.41
N TYR A 79 2.77 -2.13 -12.68
CA TYR A 79 2.04 -3.36 -13.02
C TYR A 79 1.36 -3.27 -14.38
N ALA A 80 0.65 -2.17 -14.65
CA ALA A 80 -0.03 -1.94 -15.91
C ALA A 80 0.92 -1.88 -17.10
N MET A 81 2.07 -1.19 -16.94
CA MET A 81 3.11 -1.11 -17.98
C MET A 81 3.68 -2.48 -18.36
N GLU A 82 3.88 -3.36 -17.39
CA GLU A 82 4.45 -4.69 -17.61
C GLU A 82 3.41 -5.69 -18.14
N SER A 83 2.19 -5.67 -17.58
CA SER A 83 1.13 -6.60 -17.94
C SER A 83 0.41 -6.24 -19.24
N GLY A 84 0.50 -4.98 -19.71
CA GLY A 84 -0.28 -4.46 -20.83
C GLY A 84 -1.76 -4.22 -20.50
N ILE A 85 -2.20 -4.46 -19.25
CA ILE A 85 -3.58 -4.21 -18.82
C ILE A 85 -3.73 -2.69 -18.53
N PRO A 86 -4.81 -2.05 -19.01
CA PRO A 86 -4.99 -0.62 -18.81
C PRO A 86 -4.97 -0.19 -17.33
N TYR A 87 -4.24 0.88 -17.02
CA TYR A 87 -4.32 1.57 -15.74
C TYR A 87 -5.51 2.54 -15.73
N GLY A 88 -6.25 2.59 -14.63
CA GLY A 88 -7.34 3.54 -14.46
C GLY A 88 -7.55 3.98 -13.02
N MET A 89 -8.25 5.09 -12.86
CA MET A 89 -8.70 5.54 -11.54
C MET A 89 -9.98 4.81 -11.14
N ALA A 90 -9.93 4.06 -10.05
CA ALA A 90 -11.12 3.50 -9.41
C ALA A 90 -11.50 4.23 -8.12
N PHE A 91 -10.57 4.97 -7.54
CA PHE A 91 -10.77 5.63 -6.25
C PHE A 91 -10.57 7.13 -6.34
N VAL A 92 -11.42 7.86 -5.62
CA VAL A 92 -11.28 9.29 -5.37
C VAL A 92 -11.16 9.52 -3.87
N LYS A 93 -10.08 10.17 -3.47
CA LYS A 93 -9.83 10.55 -2.09
C LYS A 93 -10.52 11.86 -1.78
N ASN A 94 -11.34 11.88 -0.73
CA ASN A 94 -11.94 13.12 -0.24
C ASN A 94 -10.90 13.93 0.55
N SER A 95 -10.35 14.97 -0.09
CA SER A 95 -9.32 15.84 0.48
C SER A 95 -9.83 16.74 1.62
N TYR A 96 -11.14 16.90 1.75
CA TYR A 96 -11.76 17.73 2.81
C TYR A 96 -11.84 17.01 4.16
N VAL A 97 -11.63 15.71 4.20
CA VAL A 97 -11.63 14.93 5.44
C VAL A 97 -10.21 14.79 5.98
N GLY A 98 -9.94 15.46 7.10
CA GLY A 98 -8.63 15.43 7.75
C GLY A 98 -8.18 14.03 8.22
N ARG A 99 -6.94 13.91 8.70
CA ARG A 99 -6.35 12.63 9.18
C ARG A 99 -7.17 12.06 10.33
N THR A 100 -7.78 10.88 10.12
CA THR A 100 -8.67 10.20 11.07
C THR A 100 -7.97 9.31 12.08
N PHE A 101 -6.63 9.23 12.07
CA PHE A 101 -5.85 8.37 12.98
C PHE A 101 -5.92 8.80 14.46
N ILE A 102 -6.49 9.97 14.77
CA ILE A 102 -6.54 10.55 16.11
C ILE A 102 -7.89 10.30 16.82
N LYS A 103 -8.81 9.51 16.23
CA LYS A 103 -10.12 9.24 16.87
C LYS A 103 -10.08 8.03 17.79
N PRO A 104 -10.53 8.12 19.06
CA PRO A 104 -10.34 7.10 20.09
C PRO A 104 -11.22 5.83 19.93
N LYS A 105 -12.28 5.83 19.13
CA LYS A 105 -13.22 4.70 19.04
C LYS A 105 -13.11 3.94 17.71
N GLN A 106 -13.12 2.60 17.79
CA GLN A 106 -12.99 1.69 16.64
C GLN A 106 -14.15 1.85 15.63
N SER A 107 -15.39 2.01 16.10
CA SER A 107 -16.57 2.27 15.25
C SER A 107 -16.48 3.58 14.44
N SER A 108 -15.77 4.59 14.98
CA SER A 108 -15.56 5.84 14.24
C SER A 108 -14.40 5.77 13.23
N ARG A 109 -13.48 4.78 13.37
CA ARG A 109 -12.44 4.51 12.36
C ARG A 109 -13.02 3.85 11.12
N GLU A 110 -13.97 2.95 11.28
CA GLU A 110 -14.65 2.25 10.18
C GLU A 110 -15.47 3.20 9.31
N SER A 111 -16.26 4.08 9.90
CA SER A 111 -16.98 5.14 9.16
C SER A 111 -16.03 6.11 8.43
N SER A 112 -14.83 6.30 8.97
CA SER A 112 -13.84 7.25 8.46
C SER A 112 -13.15 6.82 7.16
N VAL A 113 -13.03 5.52 6.87
CA VAL A 113 -12.49 5.03 5.59
C VAL A 113 -13.50 5.30 4.48
N ARG A 114 -14.79 5.05 4.70
CA ARG A 114 -15.86 5.38 3.73
C ARG A 114 -15.93 6.87 3.38
N ILE A 115 -15.66 7.75 4.37
CA ILE A 115 -15.68 9.20 4.14
C ILE A 115 -14.45 9.66 3.34
N LYS A 116 -13.35 8.92 3.40
CA LYS A 116 -12.08 9.31 2.77
C LYS A 116 -11.90 8.81 1.36
N LEU A 117 -12.45 7.66 1.02
CA LEU A 117 -12.24 6.98 -0.24
C LEU A 117 -13.60 6.65 -0.86
N ASN A 118 -13.82 7.10 -2.09
CA ASN A 118 -15.01 6.78 -2.87
C ASN A 118 -14.61 5.99 -4.12
N VAL A 119 -15.41 4.98 -4.49
CA VAL A 119 -15.20 4.22 -5.72
C VAL A 119 -15.93 4.88 -6.88
N LEU A 120 -15.26 4.97 -8.02
CA LEU A 120 -15.85 5.38 -9.29
C LEU A 120 -16.54 4.16 -9.92
N THR A 121 -17.84 4.03 -9.69
CA THR A 121 -18.66 2.89 -10.13
C THR A 121 -18.52 2.62 -11.63
N GLU A 122 -18.59 3.65 -12.48
CA GLU A 122 -18.48 3.52 -13.94
C GLU A 122 -17.10 2.98 -14.38
N ALA A 123 -16.06 3.18 -13.57
CA ALA A 123 -14.74 2.69 -13.89
C ALA A 123 -14.60 1.18 -13.66
N VAL A 124 -15.33 0.61 -12.69
CA VAL A 124 -15.12 -0.78 -12.21
C VAL A 124 -16.27 -1.73 -12.50
N LYS A 125 -17.47 -1.23 -12.75
CA LYS A 125 -18.69 -2.03 -12.96
C LYS A 125 -18.53 -3.06 -14.08
N GLY A 126 -18.76 -4.32 -13.74
CA GLY A 126 -18.67 -5.45 -14.67
C GLY A 126 -17.26 -5.88 -15.05
N LYS A 127 -16.22 -5.24 -14.48
CA LYS A 127 -14.81 -5.53 -14.80
C LYS A 127 -14.16 -6.43 -13.77
N ARG A 128 -13.15 -7.19 -14.21
CA ARG A 128 -12.17 -7.86 -13.37
C ARG A 128 -11.07 -6.83 -13.05
N VAL A 129 -10.86 -6.55 -11.78
CA VAL A 129 -10.00 -5.44 -11.33
C VAL A 129 -8.78 -6.00 -10.60
N ILE A 130 -7.60 -5.53 -10.97
CA ILE A 130 -6.38 -5.72 -10.17
C ILE A 130 -6.22 -4.49 -9.30
N MET A 131 -6.33 -4.68 -7.99
CA MET A 131 -6.12 -3.66 -6.99
C MET A 131 -4.68 -3.76 -6.45
N ILE A 132 -3.91 -2.70 -6.62
CA ILE A 132 -2.55 -2.61 -6.08
C ILE A 132 -2.56 -1.74 -4.83
N ASP A 133 -2.03 -2.28 -3.72
CA ASP A 133 -1.82 -1.54 -2.48
C ASP A 133 -0.38 -1.68 -2.00
N ASP A 134 0.03 -0.84 -1.04
CA ASP A 134 1.39 -0.88 -0.50
C ASP A 134 1.61 -2.06 0.45
N SER A 135 0.66 -2.31 1.35
CA SER A 135 0.82 -3.32 2.41
C SER A 135 -0.51 -3.76 3.01
N ILE A 136 -0.55 -4.96 3.58
CA ILE A 136 -1.65 -5.41 4.44
C ILE A 136 -1.09 -5.65 5.84
N VAL A 137 -1.56 -4.85 6.81
CA VAL A 137 -1.14 -4.98 8.21
C VAL A 137 -2.18 -5.76 9.01
N ARG A 138 -3.38 -5.19 9.21
CA ARG A 138 -4.48 -5.81 9.98
C ARG A 138 -5.56 -6.45 9.09
N GLY A 139 -5.55 -6.19 7.80
CA GLY A 139 -6.53 -6.69 6.82
C GLY A 139 -7.87 -5.94 6.79
N THR A 140 -8.25 -5.24 7.86
CA THR A 140 -9.55 -4.54 7.96
C THR A 140 -9.75 -3.44 6.91
N THR A 141 -8.68 -2.75 6.52
CA THR A 141 -8.73 -1.73 5.47
C THR A 141 -8.89 -2.38 4.10
N SER A 142 -8.12 -3.44 3.83
CA SER A 142 -8.14 -4.15 2.55
C SER A 142 -9.48 -4.85 2.32
N ASP A 143 -10.04 -5.54 3.32
CA ASP A 143 -11.39 -6.12 3.30
C ASP A 143 -12.43 -5.06 2.90
N ARG A 144 -12.37 -3.89 3.53
CA ARG A 144 -13.30 -2.82 3.24
C ARG A 144 -13.15 -2.25 1.83
N ILE A 145 -11.92 -2.07 1.33
CA ILE A 145 -11.67 -1.55 -0.01
C ILE A 145 -12.15 -2.56 -1.06
N VAL A 146 -11.89 -3.85 -0.86
CA VAL A 146 -12.41 -4.94 -1.70
C VAL A 146 -13.94 -4.93 -1.68
N GLY A 147 -14.56 -4.83 -0.50
CA GLY A 147 -16.02 -4.71 -0.36
C GLY A 147 -16.60 -3.53 -1.14
N MET A 148 -15.97 -2.36 -1.09
CA MET A 148 -16.39 -1.18 -1.85
C MET A 148 -16.31 -1.38 -3.37
N LEU A 149 -15.28 -2.08 -3.88
CA LEU A 149 -15.17 -2.42 -5.30
C LEU A 149 -16.29 -3.39 -5.72
N ARG A 150 -16.61 -4.38 -4.89
CA ARG A 150 -17.72 -5.31 -5.14
C ARG A 150 -19.09 -4.62 -5.09
N GLU A 151 -19.33 -3.76 -4.10
CA GLU A 151 -20.53 -2.92 -4.00
C GLU A 151 -20.71 -2.03 -5.25
N ALA A 152 -19.61 -1.54 -5.82
CA ALA A 152 -19.60 -0.78 -7.07
C ALA A 152 -19.78 -1.65 -8.33
N GLY A 153 -19.91 -2.98 -8.19
CA GLY A 153 -20.19 -3.92 -9.27
C GLY A 153 -18.97 -4.48 -9.99
N ALA A 154 -17.79 -4.48 -9.37
CA ALA A 154 -16.64 -5.22 -9.89
C ALA A 154 -16.97 -6.72 -9.96
N LYS A 155 -16.63 -7.39 -11.06
CA LYS A 155 -16.87 -8.80 -11.28
C LYS A 155 -15.91 -9.68 -10.49
N GLU A 156 -14.63 -9.31 -10.52
CA GLU A 156 -13.54 -9.95 -9.78
C GLU A 156 -12.62 -8.87 -9.21
N VAL A 157 -12.02 -9.14 -8.04
CA VAL A 157 -11.06 -8.25 -7.39
C VAL A 157 -9.81 -9.05 -7.02
N HIS A 158 -8.74 -8.82 -7.75
CA HIS A 158 -7.43 -9.44 -7.52
C HIS A 158 -6.53 -8.44 -6.80
N VAL A 159 -6.03 -8.82 -5.64
CA VAL A 159 -5.19 -7.93 -4.81
C VAL A 159 -3.72 -8.26 -5.03
N ARG A 160 -2.91 -7.22 -5.22
CA ARG A 160 -1.45 -7.31 -5.33
C ARG A 160 -0.82 -6.30 -4.41
N ILE A 161 0.09 -6.74 -3.57
CA ILE A 161 0.72 -5.94 -2.52
C ILE A 161 2.17 -5.71 -2.88
N SER A 162 2.57 -4.43 -2.96
CA SER A 162 3.92 -4.01 -3.35
C SER A 162 4.95 -4.08 -2.21
N SER A 163 4.64 -4.84 -1.16
CA SER A 163 5.56 -5.25 -0.10
C SER A 163 5.52 -6.75 0.13
N PRO A 164 6.53 -7.31 0.79
CA PRO A 164 6.42 -8.64 1.43
C PRO A 164 5.35 -8.65 2.53
N PRO A 165 4.91 -9.83 3.00
CA PRO A 165 4.00 -9.95 4.14
C PRO A 165 4.60 -9.33 5.41
N PHE A 166 3.77 -8.60 6.16
CA PHE A 166 4.20 -7.97 7.41
C PHE A 166 4.12 -8.98 8.57
N LEU A 167 5.26 -9.60 8.92
CA LEU A 167 5.34 -10.73 9.86
C LEU A 167 5.67 -10.34 11.30
N HIS A 168 6.37 -9.22 11.51
CA HIS A 168 6.88 -8.82 12.82
C HIS A 168 6.48 -7.40 13.20
N PRO A 169 6.34 -7.11 14.51
CA PRO A 169 6.07 -5.75 15.00
C PRO A 169 7.16 -4.77 14.59
N CYS A 170 6.77 -3.52 14.43
CA CYS A 170 7.71 -2.45 14.16
C CYS A 170 8.03 -1.68 15.45
N TYR A 171 9.31 -1.55 15.77
CA TYR A 171 9.76 -0.80 16.94
C TYR A 171 10.05 0.69 16.66
N PHE A 172 9.82 1.17 15.44
CA PHE A 172 10.19 2.53 15.02
C PHE A 172 9.00 3.36 14.53
N GLY A 173 8.58 3.21 13.29
CA GLY A 173 7.69 4.15 12.61
C GLY A 173 6.23 3.73 12.47
N THR A 174 5.89 2.46 12.69
CA THR A 174 4.51 1.97 12.60
C THR A 174 3.97 1.63 13.99
N ASP A 175 2.70 1.99 14.26
CA ASP A 175 2.00 1.69 15.51
C ASP A 175 1.46 0.25 15.50
N ILE A 176 2.37 -0.71 15.60
CA ILE A 176 2.06 -2.15 15.66
C ILE A 176 2.83 -2.75 16.84
N PRO A 177 2.23 -2.77 18.03
CA PRO A 177 2.92 -3.17 19.25
C PRO A 177 3.09 -4.68 19.40
N SER A 178 2.30 -5.51 18.70
CA SER A 178 2.27 -6.96 18.91
C SER A 178 1.92 -7.74 17.64
N GLU A 179 2.36 -9.00 17.58
CA GLU A 179 2.20 -9.89 16.43
C GLU A 179 0.74 -10.31 16.19
N ASP A 180 -0.08 -10.36 17.22
CA ASP A 180 -1.50 -10.70 17.13
C ASP A 180 -2.31 -9.68 16.29
N GLN A 181 -1.81 -8.46 16.13
CA GLN A 181 -2.42 -7.46 15.27
C GLN A 181 -2.06 -7.60 13.78
N LEU A 182 -1.11 -8.47 13.46
CA LEU A 182 -0.65 -8.71 12.09
C LEU A 182 -1.45 -9.84 11.44
N ILE A 183 -2.14 -9.53 10.33
CA ILE A 183 -2.94 -10.54 9.63
C ILE A 183 -2.07 -11.67 9.07
N ALA A 184 -0.84 -11.36 8.66
CA ALA A 184 0.08 -12.33 8.07
C ALA A 184 0.80 -13.20 9.12
N HIS A 185 0.66 -12.86 10.42
CA HIS A 185 1.22 -13.69 11.47
C HIS A 185 0.41 -14.99 11.59
N ASN A 186 1.08 -16.13 11.39
CA ASN A 186 0.48 -17.47 11.44
C ASN A 186 -0.69 -17.73 10.46
N ARG A 187 -0.76 -17.02 9.33
CA ARG A 187 -1.75 -17.27 8.27
C ARG A 187 -1.09 -17.36 6.92
N SER A 188 -1.61 -18.27 6.09
CA SER A 188 -1.22 -18.39 4.69
C SER A 188 -1.82 -17.25 3.85
N VAL A 189 -1.24 -17.01 2.67
CA VAL A 189 -1.75 -16.03 1.70
C VAL A 189 -3.19 -16.34 1.30
N ASP A 190 -3.55 -17.63 1.16
CA ASP A 190 -4.91 -18.07 0.80
C ASP A 190 -5.93 -17.78 1.93
N GLU A 191 -5.52 -17.92 3.18
CA GLU A 191 -6.37 -17.56 4.32
C GLU A 191 -6.59 -16.06 4.39
N ILE A 192 -5.54 -15.26 4.18
CA ILE A 192 -5.64 -13.79 4.13
C ILE A 192 -6.54 -13.36 2.96
N CYS A 193 -6.37 -13.97 1.79
CA CYS A 193 -7.19 -13.72 0.61
C CYS A 193 -8.69 -13.91 0.92
N LYS A 194 -9.04 -14.99 1.60
CA LYS A 194 -10.43 -15.27 2.04
C LYS A 194 -10.94 -14.23 3.04
N ILE A 195 -10.10 -13.84 4.01
CA ILE A 195 -10.46 -12.85 5.04
C ILE A 195 -10.77 -11.49 4.42
N ILE A 196 -9.97 -11.04 3.45
CA ILE A 196 -10.19 -9.77 2.76
C ILE A 196 -11.22 -9.84 1.63
N GLY A 197 -11.80 -11.01 1.36
CA GLY A 197 -12.83 -11.21 0.33
C GLY A 197 -12.37 -11.04 -1.11
N ALA A 198 -11.07 -11.18 -1.39
CA ALA A 198 -10.51 -11.08 -2.74
C ALA A 198 -10.60 -12.42 -3.49
N ASP A 199 -10.56 -12.37 -4.83
CA ASP A 199 -10.51 -13.56 -5.69
C ASP A 199 -9.10 -14.15 -5.78
N SER A 200 -8.07 -13.31 -5.66
CA SER A 200 -6.68 -13.73 -5.48
C SER A 200 -5.86 -12.68 -4.76
N LEU A 201 -4.84 -13.11 -4.04
CA LEU A 201 -3.89 -12.26 -3.34
C LEU A 201 -2.47 -12.72 -3.67
N ALA A 202 -1.56 -11.76 -3.92
CA ALA A 202 -0.13 -12.00 -3.93
C ALA A 202 0.63 -10.79 -3.37
N TYR A 203 1.78 -11.08 -2.79
CA TYR A 203 2.74 -10.11 -2.26
C TYR A 203 3.95 -10.00 -3.19
N LEU A 204 4.73 -8.94 -3.01
CA LEU A 204 6.02 -8.80 -3.66
C LEU A 204 6.97 -9.89 -3.14
N ASP A 205 7.64 -10.60 -4.06
CA ASP A 205 8.66 -11.59 -3.71
C ASP A 205 9.93 -10.90 -3.18
N GLU A 206 10.69 -11.60 -2.35
CA GLU A 206 11.91 -11.08 -1.70
C GLU A 206 13.18 -11.23 -2.58
N GLU A 207 13.06 -11.56 -3.87
CA GLU A 207 14.17 -11.73 -4.81
C GLU A 207 14.66 -10.43 -5.45
#